data_4dc39e37a045a58f5070930541245a52
#
_entry.id   4dc39e37a045a58f5070930541245a52
#
_cell.length_a   1.000
_cell.length_b   1.000
_cell.length_c   1.000
_cell.angle_alpha   90.00
_cell.angle_beta   90.00
_cell.angle_gamma   90.00
#
_symmetry.space_group_name_H-M   'P 1'
#
loop_
_entity.id
_entity.type
_entity.pdbx_description
1 polymer ?
#
loop_
_entity_poly.entity_id
_entity_poly.type
_entity_poly.pdbx_seq_one_letter_code
_entity_poly.pdbx_strand_id
1 'polypeptide(L)'
;MEQGLSQAERPAFESFIADPLNAREFHELRAIGDVAAELDGNARAELVRSIAEPDASGRPRPARGRLWVGGAAAAVLVLALAVAWVALRSAGYLPETYRTATGQSRRVVLPDGSVAYLNTRTELEWVGGPDDRRVRLRRGEAFFEVVHEPQRPFRILMAHSEVRDLGTRFDVYQKADGNVVVTVVSGAVSVEGLGTRRGGPSWMRRLDANQQIEYSPVGLLADVHAAVAPDAIRWREGMVETQGEPLSRFVSNLSRYTEERIVIVDPRAASQRIGGAFSIRNVDATLARIARIAPVTVTRENGEVILGFRSSSGAGERGGASPP
;
A
#
# COMPACT_ATOMS: atom_id res chain seq x y z
N MET A 1 -34.66 -6.41 -21.91
CA MET A 1 -35.80 -7.25 -21.48
C MET A 1 -37.10 -6.47 -21.33
N GLU A 2 -37.12 -5.23 -20.84
CA GLU A 2 -38.34 -4.43 -20.74
C GLU A 2 -39.03 -4.13 -22.07
N GLN A 3 -38.31 -4.09 -23.18
CA GLN A 3 -38.88 -3.81 -24.52
C GLN A 3 -39.56 -5.01 -25.20
N GLY A 4 -39.51 -6.22 -24.58
CA GLY A 4 -40.11 -7.44 -25.15
C GLY A 4 -41.37 -7.94 -24.43
N LEU A 5 -41.79 -7.30 -23.32
CA LEU A 5 -42.97 -7.72 -22.55
C LEU A 5 -44.27 -7.25 -23.22
N SER A 6 -45.22 -8.17 -23.38
CA SER A 6 -46.57 -7.83 -23.83
C SER A 6 -47.34 -7.02 -22.81
N GLN A 7 -48.38 -6.31 -23.23
CA GLN A 7 -49.21 -5.48 -22.36
C GLN A 7 -49.90 -6.26 -21.22
N ALA A 8 -50.05 -7.58 -21.39
CA ALA A 8 -50.61 -8.50 -20.40
C ALA A 8 -49.61 -8.96 -19.33
N GLU A 9 -48.33 -8.93 -19.65
CA GLU A 9 -47.23 -9.41 -18.76
C GLU A 9 -46.65 -8.31 -17.88
N ARG A 10 -46.85 -7.04 -18.22
CA ARG A 10 -46.33 -5.89 -17.48
C ARG A 10 -46.78 -5.83 -16.00
N PRO A 11 -48.08 -6.02 -15.66
CA PRO A 11 -48.50 -5.95 -14.26
C PRO A 11 -47.88 -7.04 -13.39
N ALA A 12 -47.69 -8.25 -13.94
CA ALA A 12 -47.05 -9.35 -13.23
C ALA A 12 -45.56 -9.09 -12.99
N PHE A 13 -44.89 -8.48 -13.97
CA PHE A 13 -43.50 -8.10 -13.85
C PHE A 13 -43.28 -6.95 -12.87
N GLU A 14 -44.13 -5.92 -12.89
CA GLU A 14 -44.07 -4.80 -11.92
C GLU A 14 -44.32 -5.30 -10.49
N SER A 15 -45.25 -6.23 -10.31
CA SER A 15 -45.47 -6.88 -9.01
C SER A 15 -44.27 -7.72 -8.54
N PHE A 16 -43.58 -8.38 -9.46
CA PHE A 16 -42.39 -9.18 -9.17
C PHE A 16 -41.22 -8.32 -8.70
N ILE A 17 -40.92 -7.19 -9.39
CA ILE A 17 -39.82 -6.28 -9.03
C ILE A 17 -40.17 -5.34 -7.88
N ALA A 18 -41.41 -5.27 -7.43
CA ALA A 18 -41.80 -4.52 -6.24
C ALA A 18 -41.28 -5.16 -4.94
N ASP A 19 -40.91 -6.45 -4.96
CA ASP A 19 -40.21 -7.10 -3.85
C ASP A 19 -38.73 -6.74 -3.90
N PRO A 20 -38.12 -6.19 -2.82
CA PRO A 20 -36.73 -5.79 -2.78
C PRO A 20 -35.71 -6.90 -3.08
N LEU A 21 -36.04 -8.17 -2.74
CA LEU A 21 -35.19 -9.32 -3.04
C LEU A 21 -35.19 -9.62 -4.54
N ASN A 22 -36.38 -9.63 -5.16
CA ASN A 22 -36.52 -9.90 -6.59
C ASN A 22 -35.95 -8.75 -7.45
N ALA A 23 -36.09 -7.50 -7.01
CA ALA A 23 -35.50 -6.34 -7.67
C ALA A 23 -33.96 -6.46 -7.70
N ARG A 24 -33.36 -6.90 -6.61
CA ARG A 24 -31.90 -7.11 -6.51
C ARG A 24 -31.43 -8.22 -7.46
N GLU A 25 -32.11 -9.36 -7.46
CA GLU A 25 -31.80 -10.46 -8.39
C GLU A 25 -31.96 -10.05 -9.86
N PHE A 26 -33.01 -9.28 -10.15
CA PHE A 26 -33.25 -8.76 -11.51
C PHE A 26 -32.13 -7.82 -11.96
N HIS A 27 -31.65 -6.92 -11.10
CA HIS A 27 -30.53 -6.02 -11.41
C HIS A 27 -29.23 -6.78 -11.61
N GLU A 28 -28.99 -7.84 -10.83
CA GLU A 28 -27.81 -8.72 -10.99
C GLU A 28 -27.86 -9.48 -12.33
N LEU A 29 -29.02 -10.02 -12.70
CA LEU A 29 -29.21 -10.70 -13.98
C LEU A 29 -29.10 -9.74 -15.18
N ARG A 30 -29.54 -8.49 -15.02
CA ARG A 30 -29.41 -7.46 -16.04
C ARG A 30 -27.96 -7.08 -16.27
N ALA A 31 -27.17 -6.95 -15.23
CA ALA A 31 -25.73 -6.69 -15.32
C ALA A 31 -24.99 -7.81 -16.08
N ILE A 32 -25.40 -9.07 -15.87
CA ILE A 32 -24.88 -10.23 -16.63
C ILE A 32 -25.28 -10.14 -18.12
N GLY A 33 -26.52 -9.72 -18.40
CA GLY A 33 -27.04 -9.54 -19.75
C GLY A 33 -26.31 -8.43 -20.52
N ASP A 34 -25.95 -7.35 -19.84
CA ASP A 34 -25.21 -6.21 -20.43
C ASP A 34 -23.76 -6.61 -20.77
N VAL A 35 -23.11 -7.43 -19.91
CA VAL A 35 -21.79 -8.02 -20.21
C VAL A 35 -21.86 -9.00 -21.38
N ALA A 36 -22.93 -9.80 -21.49
CA ALA A 36 -23.15 -10.70 -22.60
C ALA A 36 -23.47 -9.95 -23.92
N ALA A 37 -23.95 -8.71 -23.84
CA ALA A 37 -24.22 -7.87 -25.01
C ALA A 37 -22.94 -7.28 -25.63
N GLU A 38 -21.83 -7.24 -24.89
CA GLU A 38 -20.51 -6.80 -25.39
C GLU A 38 -19.74 -7.93 -26.11
N LEU A 39 -20.22 -9.17 -26.06
CA LEU A 39 -19.64 -10.26 -26.86
C LEU A 39 -19.94 -10.06 -28.34
N ASP A 40 -18.94 -10.32 -29.19
CA ASP A 40 -19.07 -10.20 -30.62
C ASP A 40 -20.19 -11.11 -31.15
N GLY A 41 -20.80 -10.74 -32.29
CA GLY A 41 -21.99 -11.40 -32.83
C GLY A 41 -21.80 -12.87 -33.14
N ASN A 42 -20.57 -13.35 -33.40
CA ASN A 42 -20.26 -14.73 -33.67
C ASN A 42 -20.24 -15.59 -32.39
N ALA A 43 -19.63 -15.10 -31.33
CA ALA A 43 -19.60 -15.76 -30.03
C ALA A 43 -21.01 -15.89 -29.43
N ARG A 44 -21.84 -14.86 -29.64
CA ARG A 44 -23.24 -14.83 -29.18
C ARG A 44 -24.11 -15.82 -29.95
N ALA A 45 -23.94 -15.92 -31.29
CA ALA A 45 -24.68 -16.83 -32.15
C ALA A 45 -24.32 -18.31 -31.83
N GLU A 46 -23.07 -18.58 -31.53
CA GLU A 46 -22.59 -19.92 -31.17
C GLU A 46 -23.10 -20.35 -29.81
N LEU A 47 -23.16 -19.44 -28.82
CA LEU A 47 -23.74 -19.69 -27.50
C LEU A 47 -25.24 -19.99 -27.58
N VAL A 48 -26.00 -19.20 -28.34
CA VAL A 48 -27.45 -19.42 -28.55
C VAL A 48 -27.72 -20.72 -29.32
N ARG A 49 -26.91 -21.08 -30.29
CA ARG A 49 -27.04 -22.34 -31.04
C ARG A 49 -26.76 -23.58 -30.19
N SER A 50 -25.82 -23.47 -29.24
CA SER A 50 -25.50 -24.56 -28.33
C SER A 50 -26.61 -24.85 -27.28
N ILE A 51 -27.47 -23.86 -27.02
CA ILE A 51 -28.58 -23.96 -26.06
C ILE A 51 -29.91 -24.37 -26.73
N ALA A 52 -30.08 -24.10 -28.05
CA ALA A 52 -31.38 -24.09 -28.70
C ALA A 52 -31.71 -25.32 -29.56
N GLU A 53 -30.83 -26.31 -29.75
CA GLU A 53 -31.16 -27.52 -30.54
C GLU A 53 -31.42 -28.76 -29.68
N PRO A 54 -32.68 -29.11 -29.37
CA PRO A 54 -33.02 -30.44 -28.97
C PRO A 54 -32.97 -31.37 -30.18
N ASP A 55 -32.04 -32.34 -30.17
CA ASP A 55 -31.84 -33.32 -31.25
C ASP A 55 -33.09 -34.20 -31.38
N ALA A 56 -33.85 -34.02 -32.46
CA ALA A 56 -35.09 -34.74 -32.76
C ALA A 56 -34.86 -36.12 -33.44
N SER A 57 -33.67 -36.68 -33.42
CA SER A 57 -33.37 -37.98 -34.05
C SER A 57 -33.29 -39.10 -33.02
N GLY A 58 -34.39 -39.87 -32.86
CA GLY A 58 -34.57 -40.99 -31.95
C GLY A 58 -33.74 -42.25 -32.29
N ARG A 59 -32.41 -42.18 -32.38
CA ARG A 59 -31.51 -43.33 -32.48
C ARG A 59 -30.63 -43.43 -31.20
N PRO A 60 -30.56 -44.63 -30.54
CA PRO A 60 -29.72 -44.80 -29.37
C PRO A 60 -28.23 -44.67 -29.80
N ARG A 61 -27.61 -43.59 -29.44
CA ARG A 61 -26.16 -43.38 -29.57
C ARG A 61 -25.41 -43.95 -28.37
N PRO A 62 -24.22 -44.55 -28.58
CA PRO A 62 -23.43 -45.07 -27.48
C PRO A 62 -23.03 -43.97 -26.53
N ALA A 63 -22.87 -44.32 -25.25
CA ALA A 63 -22.72 -43.49 -24.03
C ALA A 63 -21.59 -42.41 -24.02
N ARG A 64 -21.09 -41.95 -25.18
CA ARG A 64 -20.10 -40.86 -25.32
C ARG A 64 -20.69 -39.45 -25.11
N GLY A 65 -22.05 -39.29 -25.20
CA GLY A 65 -22.72 -37.98 -25.04
C GLY A 65 -22.76 -37.45 -23.59
N ARG A 66 -22.59 -38.32 -22.60
CA ARG A 66 -22.63 -37.92 -21.17
C ARG A 66 -21.39 -37.08 -20.75
N LEU A 67 -20.30 -37.22 -21.47
CA LEU A 67 -19.07 -36.43 -21.17
C LEU A 67 -19.16 -34.95 -21.61
N TRP A 68 -19.95 -34.64 -22.66
CA TRP A 68 -20.09 -33.29 -23.18
C TRP A 68 -21.04 -32.43 -22.35
N VAL A 69 -22.12 -32.99 -21.81
CA VAL A 69 -23.05 -32.29 -20.92
C VAL A 69 -22.32 -31.91 -19.60
N GLY A 70 -21.46 -32.83 -19.12
CA GLY A 70 -20.61 -32.56 -17.95
C GLY A 70 -19.59 -31.44 -18.21
N GLY A 71 -19.05 -31.36 -19.43
CA GLY A 71 -18.08 -30.32 -19.82
C GLY A 71 -18.70 -28.91 -19.90
N ALA A 72 -19.91 -28.80 -20.48
CA ALA A 72 -20.63 -27.52 -20.56
C ALA A 72 -21.05 -27.01 -19.16
N ALA A 73 -21.56 -27.89 -18.30
CA ALA A 73 -21.91 -27.57 -16.91
C ALA A 73 -20.68 -27.14 -16.11
N ALA A 74 -19.54 -27.81 -16.31
CA ALA A 74 -18.28 -27.45 -15.67
C ALA A 74 -17.75 -26.08 -16.16
N ALA A 75 -17.87 -25.79 -17.45
CA ALA A 75 -17.46 -24.49 -18.03
C ALA A 75 -18.31 -23.32 -17.48
N VAL A 76 -19.63 -23.51 -17.36
CA VAL A 76 -20.54 -22.53 -16.75
C VAL A 76 -20.21 -22.31 -15.28
N LEU A 77 -19.93 -23.38 -14.53
CA LEU A 77 -19.54 -23.27 -13.13
C LEU A 77 -18.21 -22.51 -12.96
N VAL A 78 -17.21 -22.80 -13.79
CA VAL A 78 -15.91 -22.09 -13.78
C VAL A 78 -16.10 -20.61 -14.09
N LEU A 79 -16.92 -20.29 -15.10
CA LEU A 79 -17.23 -18.90 -15.43
C LEU A 79 -17.97 -18.18 -14.30
N ALA A 80 -18.97 -18.81 -13.70
CA ALA A 80 -19.69 -18.26 -12.57
C ALA A 80 -18.77 -18.03 -11.36
N LEU A 81 -17.87 -18.96 -11.06
CA LEU A 81 -16.86 -18.79 -10.01
C LEU A 81 -15.86 -17.68 -10.33
N ALA A 82 -15.44 -17.54 -11.60
CA ALA A 82 -14.56 -16.48 -12.03
C ALA A 82 -15.24 -15.09 -11.88
N VAL A 83 -16.49 -14.96 -12.30
CA VAL A 83 -17.29 -13.74 -12.14
C VAL A 83 -17.49 -13.41 -10.66
N ALA A 84 -17.87 -14.40 -9.85
CA ALA A 84 -18.00 -14.22 -8.41
C ALA A 84 -16.68 -13.80 -7.75
N TRP A 85 -15.56 -14.40 -8.16
CA TRP A 85 -14.24 -14.03 -7.68
C TRP A 85 -13.87 -12.60 -8.04
N VAL A 86 -14.11 -12.16 -9.29
CA VAL A 86 -13.90 -10.79 -9.75
C VAL A 86 -14.79 -9.82 -8.97
N ALA A 87 -16.08 -10.15 -8.79
CA ALA A 87 -17.03 -9.33 -8.04
C ALA A 87 -16.62 -9.19 -6.56
N LEU A 88 -16.23 -10.29 -5.91
CA LEU A 88 -15.73 -10.26 -4.52
C LEU A 88 -14.44 -9.46 -4.37
N ARG A 89 -13.56 -9.56 -5.37
CA ARG A 89 -12.31 -8.78 -5.39
C ARG A 89 -12.58 -7.30 -5.56
N SER A 90 -13.39 -6.91 -6.54
CA SER A 90 -13.73 -5.49 -6.80
C SER A 90 -14.55 -4.85 -5.68
N ALA A 91 -15.34 -5.65 -4.95
CA ALA A 91 -16.04 -5.22 -3.75
C ALA A 91 -15.15 -5.16 -2.49
N GLY A 92 -13.85 -5.50 -2.60
CA GLY A 92 -12.91 -5.45 -1.48
C GLY A 92 -13.06 -6.59 -0.46
N TYR A 93 -13.79 -7.66 -0.79
CA TYR A 93 -13.93 -8.82 0.10
C TYR A 93 -12.68 -9.70 0.15
N LEU A 94 -11.83 -9.64 -0.89
CA LEU A 94 -10.61 -10.43 -0.94
C LEU A 94 -9.41 -9.58 -0.49
N PRO A 95 -8.52 -10.14 0.33
CA PRO A 95 -7.31 -9.44 0.73
C PRO A 95 -6.43 -9.18 -0.50
N GLU A 96 -5.95 -7.95 -0.62
CA GLU A 96 -5.04 -7.53 -1.68
C GLU A 96 -3.74 -7.02 -1.07
N THR A 97 -2.60 -7.55 -1.53
CA THR A 97 -1.28 -7.20 -1.00
C THR A 97 -0.51 -6.35 -2.00
N TYR A 98 -0.04 -5.21 -1.53
CA TYR A 98 0.79 -4.26 -2.27
C TYR A 98 2.20 -4.26 -1.69
N ARG A 99 3.22 -4.39 -2.55
CA ARG A 99 4.62 -4.44 -2.14
C ARG A 99 5.47 -3.50 -2.98
N THR A 100 6.53 -3.01 -2.36
CA THR A 100 7.61 -2.27 -3.01
C THR A 100 8.97 -2.91 -2.69
N ALA A 101 9.86 -2.90 -3.67
CA ALA A 101 11.26 -3.31 -3.50
C ALA A 101 12.09 -2.18 -2.90
N THR A 102 13.38 -2.43 -2.65
CA THR A 102 14.34 -1.43 -2.22
C THR A 102 14.47 -0.31 -3.24
N GLY A 103 14.40 0.93 -2.79
CA GLY A 103 14.44 2.13 -3.63
C GLY A 103 13.18 2.38 -4.46
N GLN A 104 12.20 1.46 -4.43
CA GLN A 104 10.95 1.61 -5.16
C GLN A 104 9.92 2.36 -4.32
N SER A 105 9.16 3.24 -4.97
CA SER A 105 7.92 3.80 -4.43
C SER A 105 6.75 3.50 -5.36
N ARG A 106 5.54 3.38 -4.81
CA ARG A 106 4.34 3.03 -5.58
C ARG A 106 3.11 3.76 -5.06
N ARG A 107 2.35 4.36 -5.96
CA ARG A 107 1.00 4.87 -5.67
C ARG A 107 -0.02 3.77 -5.91
N VAL A 108 -0.93 3.58 -4.96
CA VAL A 108 -2.00 2.57 -5.00
C VAL A 108 -3.32 3.27 -4.69
N VAL A 109 -4.36 2.97 -5.46
CA VAL A 109 -5.74 3.31 -5.12
C VAL A 109 -6.33 2.09 -4.42
N LEU A 110 -6.82 2.30 -3.21
CA LEU A 110 -7.43 1.27 -2.38
C LEU A 110 -8.90 1.04 -2.79
N PRO A 111 -9.51 -0.09 -2.43
CA PRO A 111 -10.89 -0.41 -2.80
C PRO A 111 -11.95 0.60 -2.32
N ASP A 112 -11.67 1.37 -1.26
CA ASP A 112 -12.54 2.44 -0.76
C ASP A 112 -12.34 3.80 -1.46
N GLY A 113 -11.47 3.87 -2.48
CA GLY A 113 -11.10 5.09 -3.19
C GLY A 113 -10.00 5.91 -2.51
N SER A 114 -9.57 5.56 -1.30
CA SER A 114 -8.41 6.18 -0.65
C SER A 114 -7.13 5.89 -1.41
N VAL A 115 -6.12 6.75 -1.27
CA VAL A 115 -4.84 6.57 -1.94
C VAL A 115 -3.75 6.31 -0.91
N ALA A 116 -2.97 5.25 -1.14
CA ALA A 116 -1.76 4.95 -0.41
C ALA A 116 -0.53 5.15 -1.31
N TYR A 117 0.44 5.91 -0.83
CA TYR A 117 1.78 5.99 -1.43
C TYR A 117 2.71 5.13 -0.59
N LEU A 118 3.23 4.08 -1.17
CA LEU A 118 4.13 3.13 -0.50
C LEU A 118 5.57 3.57 -0.75
N ASN A 119 6.34 3.68 0.32
CA ASN A 119 7.78 3.94 0.25
C ASN A 119 8.55 2.63 0.02
N THR A 120 9.88 2.71 0.05
CA THR A 120 10.81 1.57 -0.11
C THR A 120 10.49 0.43 0.87
N ARG A 121 10.65 -0.85 0.41
CA ARG A 121 10.51 -2.08 1.22
C ARG A 121 9.20 -2.16 2.02
N THR A 122 8.11 -1.61 1.47
CA THR A 122 6.81 -1.56 2.14
C THR A 122 5.94 -2.75 1.75
N GLU A 123 5.21 -3.27 2.71
CA GLU A 123 4.19 -4.29 2.52
C GLU A 123 2.90 -3.85 3.20
N LEU A 124 1.89 -3.53 2.37
CA LEU A 124 0.56 -3.11 2.76
C LEU A 124 -0.46 -4.13 2.25
N GLU A 125 -1.39 -4.51 3.09
CA GLU A 125 -2.44 -5.46 2.77
C GLU A 125 -3.82 -4.81 3.02
N TRP A 126 -4.71 -4.82 2.03
CA TRP A 126 -6.11 -4.54 2.25
C TRP A 126 -6.76 -5.75 2.92
N VAL A 127 -7.35 -5.55 4.08
CA VAL A 127 -8.01 -6.61 4.87
C VAL A 127 -9.45 -6.25 5.22
N GLY A 128 -9.93 -5.12 4.71
CA GLY A 128 -11.30 -4.64 4.88
C GLY A 128 -12.28 -5.31 3.93
N GLY A 129 -13.53 -4.91 4.04
CA GLY A 129 -14.65 -5.29 3.18
C GLY A 129 -15.51 -4.07 2.87
N PRO A 130 -16.71 -4.25 2.29
CA PRO A 130 -17.61 -3.15 1.94
C PRO A 130 -17.99 -2.24 3.11
N ASP A 131 -18.14 -2.82 4.29
CA ASP A 131 -18.56 -2.11 5.49
C ASP A 131 -17.40 -1.74 6.42
N ASP A 132 -16.18 -2.12 6.06
CA ASP A 132 -15.03 -2.01 6.95
C ASP A 132 -13.75 -1.66 6.18
N ARG A 133 -13.26 -0.44 6.37
CA ARG A 133 -12.10 0.10 5.67
C ARG A 133 -10.83 -0.15 6.47
N ARG A 134 -10.21 -1.33 6.25
CA ARG A 134 -9.01 -1.74 6.98
C ARG A 134 -7.87 -2.10 6.05
N VAL A 135 -6.70 -1.58 6.39
CA VAL A 135 -5.42 -2.04 5.84
C VAL A 135 -4.53 -2.56 6.95
N ARG A 136 -3.61 -3.44 6.63
CA ARG A 136 -2.54 -3.87 7.53
C ARG A 136 -1.21 -3.45 6.95
N LEU A 137 -0.49 -2.59 7.68
CA LEU A 137 0.89 -2.26 7.38
C LEU A 137 1.79 -3.28 8.08
N ARG A 138 2.35 -4.22 7.31
CA ARG A 138 3.20 -5.28 7.86
C ARG A 138 4.63 -4.79 8.12
N ARG A 139 5.11 -3.89 7.27
CA ARG A 139 6.44 -3.25 7.36
C ARG A 139 6.55 -2.09 6.40
N GLY A 140 7.53 -1.22 6.64
CA GLY A 140 7.85 -0.10 5.77
C GLY A 140 7.04 1.14 6.10
N GLU A 141 6.82 1.99 5.12
CA GLU A 141 6.26 3.32 5.28
C GLU A 141 5.24 3.62 4.19
N ALA A 142 4.12 4.17 4.60
CA ALA A 142 3.07 4.56 3.67
C ALA A 142 2.43 5.89 4.07
N PHE A 143 2.28 6.77 3.09
CA PHE A 143 1.50 7.98 3.22
C PHE A 143 0.09 7.74 2.68
N PHE A 144 -0.91 8.14 3.43
CA PHE A 144 -2.32 7.94 3.12
C PHE A 144 -3.02 9.27 2.84
N GLU A 145 -3.83 9.28 1.78
CA GLU A 145 -4.83 10.30 1.48
C GLU A 145 -6.19 9.61 1.58
N VAL A 146 -6.83 9.72 2.74
CA VAL A 146 -8.04 8.96 3.07
C VAL A 146 -9.29 9.73 2.65
N VAL A 147 -10.20 9.03 2.00
CA VAL A 147 -11.53 9.56 1.67
C VAL A 147 -12.30 9.83 2.98
N HIS A 148 -12.84 11.05 3.10
CA HIS A 148 -13.60 11.45 4.29
C HIS A 148 -14.94 10.71 4.36
N GLU A 149 -15.07 9.83 5.35
CA GLU A 149 -16.27 9.03 5.58
C GLU A 149 -16.47 8.74 7.07
N PRO A 150 -17.16 9.63 7.81
CA PRO A 150 -17.30 9.53 9.26
C PRO A 150 -18.04 8.29 9.76
N GLN A 151 -18.94 7.72 8.95
CA GLN A 151 -19.72 6.54 9.29
C GLN A 151 -18.88 5.24 9.27
N ARG A 152 -17.80 5.23 8.47
CA ARG A 152 -16.90 4.08 8.30
C ARG A 152 -15.45 4.54 8.47
N PRO A 153 -14.91 4.57 9.69
CA PRO A 153 -13.53 5.00 9.93
C PRO A 153 -12.54 4.10 9.20
N PHE A 154 -11.51 4.73 8.61
CA PHE A 154 -10.40 4.01 8.01
C PHE A 154 -9.43 3.56 9.12
N ARG A 155 -8.97 2.32 9.07
CA ARG A 155 -8.12 1.73 10.11
C ARG A 155 -6.85 1.15 9.51
N ILE A 156 -5.73 1.48 10.14
CA ILE A 156 -4.43 0.87 9.82
C ILE A 156 -4.04 -0.03 10.97
N LEU A 157 -3.98 -1.32 10.70
CA LEU A 157 -3.58 -2.32 11.68
C LEU A 157 -2.07 -2.54 11.58
N MET A 158 -1.41 -2.55 12.71
CA MET A 158 -0.02 -2.94 12.89
C MET A 158 0.07 -4.04 13.95
N ALA A 159 1.26 -4.59 14.19
CA ALA A 159 1.40 -5.73 15.11
C ALA A 159 0.88 -5.44 16.53
N HIS A 160 1.05 -4.21 17.02
CA HIS A 160 0.75 -3.82 18.41
C HIS A 160 -0.04 -2.52 18.52
N SER A 161 -0.57 -2.01 17.43
CA SER A 161 -1.30 -0.74 17.42
C SER A 161 -2.27 -0.64 16.24
N GLU A 162 -3.20 0.30 16.38
CA GLU A 162 -4.16 0.67 15.35
C GLU A 162 -4.15 2.20 15.19
N VAL A 163 -4.17 2.68 13.96
CA VAL A 163 -4.44 4.09 13.64
C VAL A 163 -5.83 4.17 13.06
N ARG A 164 -6.68 5.06 13.61
CA ARG A 164 -8.04 5.33 13.12
C ARG A 164 -8.12 6.72 12.55
N ASP A 165 -8.73 6.81 11.39
CA ASP A 165 -8.88 8.04 10.65
C ASP A 165 -10.30 8.21 10.08
N LEU A 166 -10.74 9.45 9.94
CA LEU A 166 -12.05 9.82 9.40
C LEU A 166 -11.96 10.52 8.03
N GLY A 167 -10.75 10.83 7.55
CA GLY A 167 -10.52 11.54 6.30
C GLY A 167 -9.41 12.58 6.42
N THR A 168 -8.17 12.12 6.45
CA THR A 168 -6.97 12.91 6.70
C THR A 168 -5.86 12.59 5.70
N ARG A 169 -4.78 13.35 5.76
CA ARG A 169 -3.51 13.02 5.11
C ARG A 169 -2.45 12.83 6.17
N PHE A 170 -1.87 11.66 6.22
CA PHE A 170 -0.91 11.29 7.25
C PHE A 170 0.05 10.20 6.77
N ASP A 171 1.19 10.13 7.40
CA ASP A 171 2.23 9.14 7.16
C ASP A 171 2.35 8.16 8.32
N VAL A 172 2.57 6.89 8.02
CA VAL A 172 2.82 5.83 9.00
C VAL A 172 4.07 5.07 8.58
N TYR A 173 5.08 5.11 9.43
CA TYR A 173 6.33 4.39 9.24
C TYR A 173 6.56 3.36 10.32
N GLN A 174 6.49 2.09 9.95
CA GLN A 174 6.90 0.96 10.79
C GLN A 174 8.37 0.64 10.53
N LYS A 175 9.23 0.99 11.49
CA LYS A 175 10.68 0.78 11.44
C LYS A 175 11.04 -0.70 11.56
N ALA A 176 12.27 -1.04 11.16
CA ALA A 176 12.78 -2.42 11.25
C ALA A 176 12.94 -2.92 12.71
N ASP A 177 13.14 -2.02 13.66
CA ASP A 177 13.17 -2.31 15.09
C ASP A 177 11.78 -2.50 15.73
N GLY A 178 10.72 -2.36 14.90
CA GLY A 178 9.33 -2.46 15.30
C GLY A 178 8.73 -1.16 15.83
N ASN A 179 9.52 -0.10 16.02
CA ASN A 179 9.00 1.22 16.37
C ASN A 179 8.10 1.76 15.25
N VAL A 180 7.09 2.52 15.62
CA VAL A 180 6.17 3.15 14.68
C VAL A 180 6.20 4.65 14.84
N VAL A 181 6.27 5.36 13.72
CA VAL A 181 6.14 6.81 13.65
C VAL A 181 4.86 7.13 12.90
N VAL A 182 4.02 7.99 13.47
CA VAL A 182 2.82 8.51 12.80
C VAL A 182 2.94 10.03 12.74
N THR A 183 2.83 10.60 11.54
CA THR A 183 2.91 12.04 11.29
C THR A 183 1.67 12.52 10.55
N VAL A 184 0.94 13.47 11.12
CA VAL A 184 -0.29 14.03 10.52
C VAL A 184 0.04 15.27 9.71
N VAL A 185 -0.34 15.28 8.43
CA VAL A 185 -0.16 16.42 7.52
C VAL A 185 -1.39 17.32 7.53
N SER A 186 -2.59 16.74 7.52
CA SER A 186 -3.84 17.50 7.61
C SER A 186 -4.95 16.65 8.20
N GLY A 187 -5.84 17.26 8.99
CA GLY A 187 -6.90 16.59 9.73
C GLY A 187 -6.42 16.08 11.08
N ALA A 188 -6.97 14.97 11.55
CA ALA A 188 -6.60 14.37 12.83
C ALA A 188 -6.77 12.85 12.80
N VAL A 189 -5.87 12.12 13.46
CA VAL A 189 -5.96 10.67 13.64
C VAL A 189 -5.94 10.29 15.12
N SER A 190 -6.49 9.12 15.44
CA SER A 190 -6.34 8.49 16.75
C SER A 190 -5.41 7.30 16.64
N VAL A 191 -4.40 7.24 17.48
CA VAL A 191 -3.47 6.11 17.58
C VAL A 191 -3.76 5.38 18.88
N GLU A 192 -3.99 4.07 18.77
CA GLU A 192 -4.30 3.20 19.90
C GLU A 192 -3.28 2.06 19.98
N GLY A 193 -2.65 1.91 21.12
CA GLY A 193 -1.80 0.75 21.41
C GLY A 193 -2.65 -0.43 21.87
N LEU A 194 -2.46 -1.57 21.21
CA LEU A 194 -3.10 -2.82 21.57
C LEU A 194 -2.22 -3.53 22.61
N GLY A 195 -2.74 -3.77 23.82
CA GLY A 195 -2.00 -4.46 24.86
C GLY A 195 -1.52 -5.85 24.43
N THR A 196 -0.29 -6.20 24.78
CA THR A 196 0.36 -7.45 24.38
C THR A 196 -0.17 -8.71 25.09
N ARG A 197 -1.01 -8.57 26.11
CA ARG A 197 -1.65 -9.67 26.84
C ARG A 197 -3.05 -9.25 27.31
N ARG A 198 -3.94 -10.23 27.54
CA ARG A 198 -5.31 -10.07 28.04
C ARG A 198 -5.40 -8.97 29.13
N GLY A 199 -5.93 -7.79 28.76
CA GLY A 199 -6.18 -6.71 29.70
C GLY A 199 -5.00 -5.79 30.02
N GLY A 200 -3.94 -5.77 29.20
CA GLY A 200 -2.90 -4.73 29.30
C GLY A 200 -3.49 -3.35 29.01
N PRO A 201 -2.92 -2.25 29.57
CA PRO A 201 -3.43 -0.92 29.35
C PRO A 201 -3.35 -0.58 27.86
N SER A 202 -4.51 -0.50 27.22
CA SER A 202 -4.62 0.17 25.93
C SER A 202 -4.41 1.65 26.19
N TRP A 203 -3.54 2.27 25.41
CA TRP A 203 -3.38 3.72 25.42
C TRP A 203 -3.92 4.29 24.13
N MET A 204 -4.44 5.51 24.18
CA MET A 204 -4.92 6.23 23.02
C MET A 204 -4.30 7.62 23.01
N ARG A 205 -3.89 8.07 21.83
CA ARG A 205 -3.43 9.44 21.57
C ARG A 205 -4.10 9.97 20.31
N ARG A 206 -4.58 11.20 20.40
CA ARG A 206 -5.03 11.97 19.24
C ARG A 206 -3.86 12.80 18.73
N LEU A 207 -3.68 12.82 17.42
CA LEU A 207 -2.75 13.69 16.72
C LEU A 207 -3.55 14.60 15.79
N ASP A 208 -3.28 15.88 15.88
CA ASP A 208 -3.79 16.90 14.96
C ASP A 208 -2.72 17.21 13.89
N ALA A 209 -3.08 18.04 12.90
CA ALA A 209 -2.17 18.44 11.83
C ALA A 209 -0.83 18.99 12.36
N ASN A 210 0.27 18.64 11.72
CA ASN A 210 1.66 18.94 12.11
C ASN A 210 2.08 18.37 13.47
N GLN A 211 1.47 17.26 13.88
CA GLN A 211 1.90 16.51 15.04
C GLN A 211 2.44 15.12 14.63
N GLN A 212 3.36 14.65 15.42
CA GLN A 212 4.00 13.34 15.28
C GLN A 212 4.07 12.64 16.65
N ILE A 213 3.95 11.32 16.60
CA ILE A 213 4.23 10.43 17.72
C ILE A 213 5.17 9.31 17.27
N GLU A 214 6.08 8.91 18.13
CA GLU A 214 6.86 7.67 17.99
C GLU A 214 6.61 6.78 19.20
N TYR A 215 6.35 5.48 18.96
CA TYR A 215 6.11 4.50 20.01
C TYR A 215 6.75 3.16 19.68
N SER A 216 7.04 2.38 20.71
CA SER A 216 7.68 1.08 20.60
C SER A 216 6.68 -0.07 20.59
N PRO A 217 7.09 -1.28 20.14
CA PRO A 217 6.25 -2.48 20.17
C PRO A 217 5.77 -2.89 21.56
N VAL A 218 6.47 -2.48 22.61
CA VAL A 218 6.13 -2.81 24.00
C VAL A 218 5.22 -1.77 24.65
N GLY A 219 4.74 -0.78 23.89
CA GLY A 219 3.77 0.21 24.36
C GLY A 219 4.37 1.41 25.09
N LEU A 220 5.69 1.56 25.11
CA LEU A 220 6.32 2.79 25.60
C LEU A 220 6.04 3.94 24.63
N LEU A 221 5.54 5.04 25.18
CA LEU A 221 5.16 6.21 24.40
C LEU A 221 6.29 7.21 24.35
N ALA A 222 6.59 7.69 23.15
CA ALA A 222 7.13 9.03 23.00
C ALA A 222 5.99 10.05 23.15
N ASP A 223 6.29 11.24 23.66
CA ASP A 223 5.31 12.32 23.72
C ASP A 223 4.93 12.77 22.30
N VAL A 224 3.67 13.19 22.14
CA VAL A 224 3.22 13.87 20.92
C VAL A 224 3.98 15.20 20.83
N HIS A 225 4.63 15.43 19.72
CA HIS A 225 5.41 16.64 19.48
C HIS A 225 5.10 17.26 18.13
N ALA A 226 5.42 18.53 17.96
CA ALA A 226 5.31 19.21 16.67
C ALA A 226 6.29 18.61 15.67
N ALA A 227 5.84 18.41 14.45
CA ALA A 227 6.63 17.92 13.32
C ALA A 227 6.52 18.87 12.13
N VAL A 228 7.59 18.99 11.34
CA VAL A 228 7.51 19.61 10.02
C VAL A 228 6.93 18.57 9.06
N ALA A 229 5.60 18.45 9.06
CA ALA A 229 4.90 17.41 8.31
C ALA A 229 5.25 17.37 6.80
N PRO A 230 5.48 18.51 6.10
CA PRO A 230 5.97 18.49 4.72
C PRO A 230 7.30 17.73 4.55
N ASP A 231 8.23 17.86 5.50
CA ASP A 231 9.55 17.21 5.42
C ASP A 231 9.43 15.69 5.55
N ALA A 232 8.51 15.21 6.41
CA ALA A 232 8.25 13.80 6.62
C ALA A 232 7.77 13.06 5.37
N ILE A 233 7.16 13.78 4.41
CA ILE A 233 6.58 13.19 3.19
C ILE A 233 7.36 13.51 1.91
N ARG A 234 8.53 14.18 1.99
CA ARG A 234 9.36 14.52 0.82
C ARG A 234 9.93 13.30 0.10
N TRP A 235 9.98 12.17 0.74
CA TRP A 235 10.35 10.91 0.09
C TRP A 235 9.44 10.59 -1.11
N ARG A 236 8.20 11.06 -1.16
CA ARG A 236 7.28 10.93 -2.31
C ARG A 236 7.82 11.65 -3.55
N GLU A 237 8.60 12.70 -3.35
CA GLU A 237 9.29 13.46 -4.41
C GLU A 237 10.68 12.87 -4.72
N GLY A 238 11.09 11.83 -4.00
CA GLY A 238 12.42 11.22 -4.11
C GLY A 238 13.51 11.99 -3.36
N MET A 239 13.12 12.75 -2.33
CA MET A 239 13.99 13.57 -1.51
C MET A 239 13.84 13.23 -0.03
N VAL A 240 14.90 13.47 0.71
CA VAL A 240 14.89 13.50 2.17
C VAL A 240 15.46 14.83 2.61
N GLU A 241 14.83 15.47 3.59
CA GLU A 241 15.31 16.71 4.18
C GLU A 241 15.80 16.46 5.60
N THR A 242 16.90 17.11 5.96
CA THR A 242 17.48 17.05 7.30
C THR A 242 17.90 18.44 7.74
N GLN A 243 17.61 18.78 9.00
CA GLN A 243 17.87 20.11 9.58
C GLN A 243 19.07 20.07 10.55
N GLY A 244 20.17 19.44 10.14
CA GLY A 244 21.37 19.35 10.96
C GLY A 244 21.34 18.17 11.94
N GLU A 245 20.76 17.05 11.56
CA GLU A 245 20.85 15.83 12.31
C GLU A 245 22.23 15.17 12.18
N PRO A 246 22.62 14.27 13.11
CA PRO A 246 23.86 13.50 13.00
C PRO A 246 23.87 12.63 11.75
N LEU A 247 25.04 12.52 11.10
CA LEU A 247 25.24 11.69 9.91
C LEU A 247 24.81 10.24 10.15
N SER A 248 25.03 9.71 11.35
CA SER A 248 24.58 8.36 11.71
C SER A 248 23.07 8.15 11.51
N ARG A 249 22.26 9.13 11.93
CA ARG A 249 20.81 9.10 11.77
C ARG A 249 20.41 9.24 10.30
N PHE A 250 21.05 10.18 9.60
CA PHE A 250 20.82 10.37 8.16
C PHE A 250 21.17 9.12 7.36
N VAL A 251 22.32 8.49 7.62
CA VAL A 251 22.77 7.26 6.95
C VAL A 251 21.82 6.09 7.26
N SER A 252 21.35 5.96 8.50
CA SER A 252 20.34 4.95 8.85
C SER A 252 19.07 5.09 8.02
N ASN A 253 18.62 6.32 7.76
CA ASN A 253 17.48 6.58 6.89
C ASN A 253 17.82 6.31 5.41
N LEU A 254 18.99 6.77 4.93
CA LEU A 254 19.43 6.58 3.54
C LEU A 254 19.61 5.09 3.19
N SER A 255 20.09 4.26 4.14
CA SER A 255 20.29 2.82 3.97
C SER A 255 19.01 2.05 3.63
N ARG A 256 17.84 2.62 3.85
CA ARG A 256 16.56 2.03 3.45
C ARG A 256 16.40 1.94 1.93
N TYR A 257 17.08 2.83 1.18
CA TYR A 257 16.91 3.02 -0.27
C TYR A 257 17.99 2.33 -1.11
N THR A 258 18.89 1.58 -0.48
CA THR A 258 19.95 0.81 -1.16
C THR A 258 20.03 -0.62 -0.62
N GLU A 259 20.51 -1.53 -1.45
CA GLU A 259 20.88 -2.88 -1.03
C GLU A 259 22.31 -2.93 -0.46
N GLU A 260 23.14 -1.94 -0.80
CA GLU A 260 24.50 -1.85 -0.26
C GLU A 260 24.45 -1.51 1.23
N ARG A 261 25.27 -2.21 2.00
CA ARG A 261 25.43 -1.91 3.42
C ARG A 261 26.30 -0.67 3.58
N ILE A 262 25.76 0.36 4.25
CA ILE A 262 26.51 1.58 4.57
C ILE A 262 26.95 1.51 6.03
N VAL A 263 28.26 1.59 6.26
CA VAL A 263 28.90 1.48 7.59
C VAL A 263 29.67 2.76 7.90
N ILE A 264 29.47 3.33 9.08
CA ILE A 264 30.27 4.45 9.58
C ILE A 264 31.28 3.89 10.57
N VAL A 265 32.56 3.91 10.21
CA VAL A 265 33.64 3.31 11.02
C VAL A 265 34.28 4.28 12.01
N ASP A 266 34.06 5.59 11.83
CA ASP A 266 34.65 6.62 12.71
C ASP A 266 33.56 7.40 13.46
N PRO A 267 33.56 7.42 14.80
CA PRO A 267 32.57 8.16 15.61
C PRO A 267 32.53 9.66 15.28
N ARG A 268 33.66 10.25 14.86
CA ARG A 268 33.73 11.67 14.44
C ARG A 268 32.93 11.92 13.17
N ALA A 269 32.94 10.97 12.23
CA ALA A 269 32.09 11.02 11.04
C ALA A 269 30.62 10.85 11.43
N ALA A 270 30.32 9.88 12.31
CA ALA A 270 28.95 9.61 12.77
C ALA A 270 28.26 10.82 13.42
N SER A 271 29.00 11.64 14.14
CA SER A 271 28.50 12.83 14.84
C SER A 271 28.43 14.09 13.97
N GLN A 272 28.95 14.06 12.74
CA GLN A 272 28.87 15.22 11.81
C GLN A 272 27.40 15.59 11.58
N ARG A 273 27.09 16.87 11.67
CA ARG A 273 25.75 17.37 11.42
C ARG A 273 25.56 17.66 9.93
N ILE A 274 24.50 17.07 9.36
CA ILE A 274 24.19 17.21 7.94
C ILE A 274 22.86 17.95 7.82
N GLY A 275 22.87 19.04 7.04
CA GLY A 275 21.66 19.83 6.75
C GLY A 275 21.43 19.97 5.24
N GLY A 276 20.17 19.98 4.84
CA GLY A 276 19.74 20.18 3.46
C GLY A 276 18.88 19.07 2.91
N ALA A 277 18.50 19.21 1.64
CA ALA A 277 17.68 18.24 0.91
C ALA A 277 18.58 17.32 0.07
N PHE A 278 18.36 16.02 0.16
CA PHE A 278 19.15 14.98 -0.49
C PHE A 278 18.27 14.03 -1.30
N SER A 279 18.76 13.59 -2.46
CA SER A 279 18.05 12.62 -3.29
C SER A 279 18.15 11.21 -2.72
N ILE A 280 17.02 10.50 -2.61
CA ILE A 280 16.99 9.08 -2.28
C ILE A 280 16.92 8.19 -3.52
N ARG A 281 16.74 8.78 -4.70
CA ARG A 281 16.72 8.05 -5.98
C ARG A 281 18.14 7.67 -6.45
N ASN A 282 19.14 8.41 -6.00
CA ASN A 282 20.54 8.15 -6.30
C ASN A 282 21.36 8.30 -5.02
N VAL A 283 21.50 7.19 -4.31
CA VAL A 283 22.23 7.10 -3.04
C VAL A 283 23.72 7.47 -3.24
N ASP A 284 24.33 7.05 -4.36
CA ASP A 284 25.73 7.34 -4.68
C ASP A 284 26.00 8.84 -4.83
N ALA A 285 25.15 9.53 -5.58
CA ALA A 285 25.24 10.98 -5.73
C ALA A 285 25.06 11.70 -4.37
N THR A 286 24.19 11.18 -3.52
CA THR A 286 23.99 11.71 -2.17
C THR A 286 25.21 11.50 -1.28
N LEU A 287 25.80 10.32 -1.27
CA LEU A 287 27.03 10.02 -0.53
C LEU A 287 28.20 10.87 -1.03
N ALA A 288 28.35 11.01 -2.35
CA ALA A 288 29.37 11.89 -2.94
C ALA A 288 29.18 13.36 -2.55
N ARG A 289 27.94 13.83 -2.46
CA ARG A 289 27.61 15.17 -1.97
C ARG A 289 27.99 15.35 -0.51
N ILE A 290 27.66 14.37 0.35
CA ILE A 290 28.03 14.39 1.78
C ILE A 290 29.55 14.49 1.94
N ALA A 291 30.33 13.71 1.17
CA ALA A 291 31.78 13.79 1.21
C ALA A 291 32.37 15.15 0.80
N ARG A 292 31.61 15.97 0.07
CA ARG A 292 32.01 17.33 -0.31
C ARG A 292 31.67 18.38 0.75
N ILE A 293 30.54 18.23 1.45
CA ILE A 293 30.02 19.22 2.39
C ILE A 293 30.46 18.97 3.85
N ALA A 294 30.90 17.76 4.16
CA ALA A 294 31.34 17.33 5.48
C ALA A 294 32.74 16.70 5.42
N PRO A 295 33.52 16.74 6.51
CA PRO A 295 34.84 16.08 6.58
C PRO A 295 34.69 14.55 6.67
N VAL A 296 34.07 13.96 5.64
CA VAL A 296 33.77 12.53 5.55
C VAL A 296 34.43 11.97 4.29
N THR A 297 35.03 10.78 4.40
CA THR A 297 35.44 9.96 3.26
C THR A 297 34.41 8.89 2.96
N VAL A 298 34.26 8.57 1.67
CA VAL A 298 33.37 7.49 1.20
C VAL A 298 34.22 6.54 0.37
N THR A 299 34.38 5.31 0.83
CA THR A 299 35.09 4.23 0.13
C THR A 299 34.16 3.02 -0.05
N ARG A 300 34.49 2.17 -1.01
CA ARG A 300 33.80 0.90 -1.22
C ARG A 300 34.77 -0.24 -1.10
N GLU A 301 34.47 -1.16 -0.19
CA GLU A 301 35.30 -2.33 0.07
C GLU A 301 34.38 -3.52 0.36
N ASN A 302 34.67 -4.66 -0.25
CA ASN A 302 33.95 -5.94 -0.01
C ASN A 302 32.42 -5.84 -0.19
N GLY A 303 31.93 -4.96 -1.08
CA GLY A 303 30.49 -4.76 -1.31
C GLY A 303 29.79 -3.89 -0.26
N GLU A 304 30.54 -3.24 0.62
CA GLU A 304 30.04 -2.28 1.60
C GLU A 304 30.50 -0.86 1.26
N VAL A 305 29.69 0.13 1.60
CA VAL A 305 30.07 1.55 1.57
C VAL A 305 30.55 1.94 2.95
N ILE A 306 31.80 2.35 3.04
CA ILE A 306 32.48 2.71 4.29
C ILE A 306 32.61 4.23 4.39
N LEU A 307 32.08 4.81 5.45
CA LEU A 307 32.19 6.23 5.76
C LEU A 307 33.23 6.42 6.89
N GLY A 308 34.30 7.11 6.58
CA GLY A 308 35.36 7.49 7.52
C GLY A 308 35.39 8.99 7.77
N PHE A 309 36.25 9.43 8.67
CA PHE A 309 36.49 10.85 8.94
C PHE A 309 37.75 11.33 8.20
N ARG A 310 37.61 12.43 7.47
CA ARG A 310 38.74 13.08 6.78
C ARG A 310 39.49 13.97 7.78
N SER A 311 40.65 13.51 8.27
CA SER A 311 41.51 14.37 9.07
C SER A 311 42.20 15.45 8.20
N SER A 312 42.32 16.65 8.73
CA SER A 312 42.99 17.77 8.06
C SER A 312 44.53 17.71 8.13
N SER A 313 45.09 16.52 8.42
CA SER A 313 46.57 16.33 8.46
C SER A 313 47.11 16.14 7.04
N GLY A 314 47.50 17.28 6.41
CA GLY A 314 48.11 17.28 5.07
C GLY A 314 48.50 18.63 4.50
N ALA A 315 48.43 19.71 5.28
CA ALA A 315 48.79 21.04 4.78
C ALA A 315 49.96 21.72 5.57
N GLY A 316 50.91 20.93 6.07
CA GLY A 316 51.92 21.47 6.96
C GLY A 316 53.35 20.94 6.83
N GLU A 317 53.73 20.29 5.70
CA GLU A 317 55.14 19.92 5.48
C GLU A 317 55.57 20.24 4.04
N ARG A 318 55.65 21.53 3.72
CA ARG A 318 56.54 22.00 2.68
C ARG A 318 57.29 23.21 3.16
N GLY A 319 58.57 23.05 3.38
CA GLY A 319 59.51 24.17 3.27
C GLY A 319 60.16 24.63 4.55
N GLY A 320 60.97 23.82 5.11
CA GLY A 320 62.08 24.26 5.95
C GLY A 320 63.42 23.81 5.37
N ALA A 321 63.73 24.21 4.11
CA ALA A 321 65.12 24.13 3.65
C ALA A 321 65.71 25.53 3.87
N SER A 322 66.51 25.69 4.93
CA SER A 322 67.45 26.77 5.06
C SER A 322 68.65 26.50 4.16
N PRO A 323 69.10 27.44 3.34
CA PRO A 323 70.40 27.36 2.69
C PRO A 323 71.55 27.84 3.64
N PRO A 324 72.78 27.50 3.30
CA PRO A 324 73.95 27.54 4.15
C PRO A 324 74.46 28.96 4.57
#